data_80a3e7787b2831d85b7080db64bd8e96
#
_entry.id   80a3e7787b2831d85b7080db64bd8e96
#
_cell.length_a   1.000
_cell.length_b   1.000
_cell.length_c   1.000
_cell.angle_alpha   90.00
_cell.angle_beta   90.00
_cell.angle_gamma   90.00
#
_symmetry.space_group_name_H-M   'P 1'
#
loop_
_entity.id
_entity.type
_entity.pdbx_description
1 polymer ?
#
loop_
_entity_poly.entity_id
_entity_poly.type
_entity_poly.pdbx_seq_one_letter_code
_entity_poly.pdbx_strand_id
1 'polypeptide(L)'
;MIRWTAIGGVSIGVVALIGAGVYTAASPAAAQPRPPNPQSMRLYVFDCATLKDRDPGAYGLKREQVGSVNMSDPCFLIVHPRGTLLWDTGLNDAVYNRPEGGGIHHDKIDKSLKSQLAEIGYQPSDITYLAISHLHGDHSGNANDYAHSTWIAQKAERDFMFGKNLPDNIHPREYEALKNSKTILIQGDHDVFGDGAVMLIFTPGHTPGHQSLLVKLPKTGPVMLTGDLYHFPAERTLHTFPIADKQEQTAASRAKIEGLIQKNGAQLWIQHDIIGNAKLKRSPAYYE
;
A
#
# COMPACT_ATOMS: atom_id res chain seq x y z
N MET A 1 -53.45 -44.08 65.19
CA MET A 1 -53.01 -42.81 65.81
C MET A 1 -51.48 -42.82 65.76
N ILE A 2 -50.91 -42.10 64.76
CA ILE A 2 -49.47 -42.03 64.65
C ILE A 2 -49.16 -40.50 64.63
N ARG A 3 -48.36 -40.10 65.60
CA ARG A 3 -47.91 -38.71 65.79
C ARG A 3 -46.71 -38.48 64.90
N TRP A 4 -46.72 -37.39 64.13
CA TRP A 4 -45.56 -36.86 63.38
C TRP A 4 -44.95 -35.73 64.16
N THR A 5 -43.66 -35.86 64.48
CA THR A 5 -42.80 -34.83 65.06
C THR A 5 -42.17 -34.00 63.93
N ALA A 6 -42.31 -32.67 64.04
CA ALA A 6 -41.71 -31.72 63.11
C ALA A 6 -40.21 -31.58 63.36
N ILE A 7 -39.42 -31.67 62.29
CA ILE A 7 -37.97 -31.37 62.29
C ILE A 7 -37.78 -29.97 61.75
N GLY A 8 -37.11 -29.11 62.57
CA GLY A 8 -36.84 -27.74 62.23
C GLY A 8 -35.81 -27.59 61.09
N GLY A 9 -36.18 -26.79 60.12
CA GLY A 9 -35.29 -26.42 59.01
C GLY A 9 -34.33 -25.27 59.40
N VAL A 10 -33.04 -25.49 59.23
CA VAL A 10 -31.99 -24.47 59.33
C VAL A 10 -31.89 -23.79 57.97
N SER A 11 -32.22 -22.49 57.93
CA SER A 11 -32.03 -21.65 56.73
C SER A 11 -30.61 -21.13 56.68
N ILE A 12 -29.83 -21.60 55.70
CA ILE A 12 -28.51 -21.02 55.40
C ILE A 12 -28.71 -19.87 54.43
N GLY A 13 -28.52 -18.64 54.91
CA GLY A 13 -28.55 -17.44 54.08
C GLY A 13 -27.27 -17.37 53.26
N VAL A 14 -27.35 -17.46 51.94
CA VAL A 14 -26.28 -17.17 51.00
C VAL A 14 -26.23 -15.65 50.79
N VAL A 15 -25.21 -14.98 51.31
CA VAL A 15 -24.91 -13.60 51.03
C VAL A 15 -24.13 -13.55 49.70
N ALA A 16 -24.81 -13.14 48.62
CA ALA A 16 -24.16 -12.86 47.37
C ALA A 16 -23.49 -11.46 47.42
N LEU A 17 -22.15 -11.45 47.51
CA LEU A 17 -21.35 -10.24 47.30
C LEU A 17 -21.33 -9.89 45.81
N ILE A 18 -22.15 -8.92 45.40
CA ILE A 18 -22.05 -8.34 44.07
C ILE A 18 -20.88 -7.35 44.06
N GLY A 19 -19.73 -7.79 43.60
CA GLY A 19 -18.58 -6.93 43.32
C GLY A 19 -18.90 -6.04 42.12
N ALA A 20 -19.20 -4.77 42.34
CA ALA A 20 -19.27 -3.78 41.28
C ALA A 20 -17.87 -3.52 40.72
N GLY A 21 -17.51 -4.25 39.66
CA GLY A 21 -16.31 -3.95 38.87
C GLY A 21 -16.48 -2.60 38.19
N VAL A 22 -15.72 -1.60 38.63
CA VAL A 22 -15.62 -0.32 37.93
C VAL A 22 -14.81 -0.57 36.65
N TYR A 23 -15.49 -0.76 35.52
CA TYR A 23 -14.87 -0.70 34.21
C TYR A 23 -14.53 0.77 33.92
N THR A 24 -13.29 1.18 34.17
CA THR A 24 -12.78 2.43 33.61
C THR A 24 -12.62 2.22 32.12
N ALA A 25 -13.56 2.73 31.32
CA ALA A 25 -13.38 2.87 29.88
C ALA A 25 -12.15 3.76 29.65
N ALA A 26 -11.10 3.20 29.07
CA ALA A 26 -9.96 3.98 28.62
C ALA A 26 -10.49 5.02 27.62
N SER A 27 -10.33 6.30 27.94
CA SER A 27 -10.63 7.37 26.98
C SER A 27 -9.82 7.12 25.71
N PRO A 28 -10.41 7.24 24.50
CA PRO A 28 -9.66 7.15 23.29
C PRO A 28 -8.52 8.18 23.36
N ALA A 29 -7.29 7.73 23.14
CA ALA A 29 -6.13 8.60 23.09
C ALA A 29 -6.44 9.72 22.10
N ALA A 30 -6.33 10.98 22.55
CA ALA A 30 -6.55 12.11 21.66
C ALA A 30 -5.60 11.99 20.47
N ALA A 31 -6.15 12.08 19.25
CA ALA A 31 -5.36 12.02 18.04
C ALA A 31 -4.24 13.06 18.12
N GLN A 32 -3.01 12.62 17.95
CA GLN A 32 -1.86 13.53 17.93
C GLN A 32 -2.04 14.54 16.78
N PRO A 33 -1.76 15.83 17.00
CA PRO A 33 -1.86 16.79 15.92
C PRO A 33 -0.88 16.41 14.79
N ARG A 34 -1.36 16.49 13.55
CA ARG A 34 -0.55 16.25 12.36
C ARG A 34 0.76 17.05 12.44
N PRO A 35 1.92 16.44 12.12
CA PRO A 35 3.16 17.19 12.02
C PRO A 35 3.03 18.31 10.97
N PRO A 36 3.62 19.49 11.19
CA PRO A 36 3.63 20.53 10.19
C PRO A 36 4.34 20.05 8.93
N ASN A 37 3.90 20.53 7.76
CA ASN A 37 4.61 20.24 6.51
C ASN A 37 6.09 20.68 6.65
N PRO A 38 7.05 19.83 6.28
CA PRO A 38 8.45 20.18 6.36
C PRO A 38 8.81 21.28 5.36
N GLN A 39 9.88 22.01 5.61
CA GLN A 39 10.43 22.96 4.63
C GLN A 39 11.06 22.24 3.44
N SER A 40 11.53 21.02 3.64
CA SER A 40 12.16 20.17 2.64
C SER A 40 11.37 18.88 2.47
N MET A 41 11.23 18.39 1.24
CA MET A 41 10.47 17.20 0.91
C MET A 41 11.08 15.95 1.52
N ARG A 42 10.22 15.04 2.05
CA ARG A 42 10.61 13.76 2.65
C ARG A 42 9.88 12.61 1.96
N LEU A 43 10.60 11.50 1.77
CA LEU A 43 10.05 10.24 1.31
C LEU A 43 10.21 9.18 2.39
N TYR A 44 9.09 8.66 2.89
CA TYR A 44 9.02 7.52 3.81
C TYR A 44 8.72 6.25 3.04
N VAL A 45 9.35 5.15 3.44
CA VAL A 45 9.12 3.81 2.88
C VAL A 45 8.49 2.95 3.96
N PHE A 46 7.30 2.45 3.71
CA PHE A 46 6.59 1.52 4.59
C PHE A 46 6.73 0.10 4.08
N ASP A 47 6.68 -0.87 4.99
CA ASP A 47 6.59 -2.29 4.66
C ASP A 47 5.12 -2.70 4.68
N CYS A 48 4.50 -2.72 3.51
CA CYS A 48 3.07 -2.99 3.40
C CYS A 48 2.76 -4.47 3.25
N ALA A 49 3.68 -5.29 2.73
CA ALA A 49 3.56 -6.75 2.75
C ALA A 49 4.84 -7.48 2.29
N THR A 50 4.85 -8.77 2.57
CA THR A 50 5.69 -9.76 1.87
C THR A 50 4.79 -10.68 1.05
N LEU A 51 4.98 -10.66 -0.27
CA LEU A 51 4.34 -11.55 -1.23
C LEU A 51 5.19 -12.80 -1.36
N LYS A 52 4.62 -13.98 -1.05
CA LYS A 52 5.39 -15.23 -0.95
C LYS A 52 5.22 -16.10 -2.18
N ASP A 53 6.24 -16.89 -2.46
CA ASP A 53 6.23 -18.01 -3.42
C ASP A 53 5.69 -17.66 -4.80
N ARG A 54 6.12 -16.50 -5.33
CA ARG A 54 5.76 -16.08 -6.70
C ARG A 54 6.50 -16.93 -7.73
N ASP A 55 5.79 -17.37 -8.75
CA ASP A 55 6.37 -18.11 -9.86
C ASP A 55 7.12 -17.18 -10.83
N PRO A 56 8.47 -17.26 -10.94
CA PRO A 56 9.20 -16.44 -11.89
C PRO A 56 8.78 -16.71 -13.35
N GLY A 57 8.22 -17.89 -13.64
CA GLY A 57 7.72 -18.23 -14.97
C GLY A 57 6.63 -17.28 -15.45
N ALA A 58 5.79 -16.77 -14.54
CA ALA A 58 4.77 -15.78 -14.88
C ALA A 58 5.35 -14.46 -15.41
N TYR A 59 6.64 -14.20 -15.17
CA TYR A 59 7.40 -13.01 -15.59
C TYR A 59 8.41 -13.30 -16.70
N GLY A 60 8.28 -14.48 -17.35
CA GLY A 60 9.20 -14.93 -18.40
C GLY A 60 10.61 -15.26 -17.89
N LEU A 61 10.75 -15.58 -16.60
CA LEU A 61 12.01 -15.87 -15.94
C LEU A 61 12.06 -17.31 -15.44
N LYS A 62 13.27 -17.85 -15.26
CA LYS A 62 13.49 -19.12 -14.58
C LYS A 62 13.83 -18.88 -13.11
N ARG A 63 13.63 -19.91 -12.26
CA ARG A 63 13.92 -19.81 -10.81
C ARG A 63 15.37 -19.39 -10.52
N GLU A 64 16.33 -19.89 -11.26
CA GLU A 64 17.76 -19.59 -11.10
C GLU A 64 18.15 -18.18 -11.55
N GLN A 65 17.27 -17.44 -12.23
CA GLN A 65 17.50 -16.07 -12.69
C GLN A 65 17.04 -15.01 -11.67
N VAL A 66 16.36 -15.42 -10.61
CA VAL A 66 15.88 -14.53 -9.54
C VAL A 66 16.56 -14.85 -8.22
N GLY A 67 16.92 -13.82 -7.45
CA GLY A 67 17.55 -13.99 -6.14
C GLY A 67 16.58 -14.47 -5.07
N SER A 68 15.29 -14.19 -5.22
CA SER A 68 14.22 -14.61 -4.33
C SER A 68 12.95 -14.84 -5.14
N VAL A 69 12.08 -15.76 -4.72
CA VAL A 69 10.70 -15.91 -5.21
C VAL A 69 9.70 -15.13 -4.35
N ASN A 70 10.14 -14.66 -3.18
CA ASN A 70 9.35 -13.72 -2.40
C ASN A 70 9.60 -12.31 -2.91
N MET A 71 8.55 -11.49 -2.87
CA MET A 71 8.58 -10.10 -3.27
C MET A 71 8.25 -9.20 -2.08
N SER A 72 8.83 -8.01 -2.05
CA SER A 72 8.39 -6.92 -1.17
C SER A 72 7.19 -6.20 -1.77
N ASP A 73 6.40 -5.59 -0.91
CA ASP A 73 5.30 -4.72 -1.28
C ASP A 73 5.39 -3.42 -0.45
N PRO A 74 6.27 -2.48 -0.82
CA PRO A 74 6.39 -1.22 -0.12
C PRO A 74 5.34 -0.21 -0.56
N CYS A 75 4.80 0.55 0.42
CA CYS A 75 4.06 1.77 0.18
C CYS A 75 4.95 2.98 0.48
N PHE A 76 4.60 4.14 -0.07
CA PHE A 76 5.43 5.33 0.09
C PHE A 76 4.59 6.55 0.47
N LEU A 77 5.08 7.34 1.43
CA LEU A 77 4.53 8.65 1.73
C LEU A 77 5.52 9.73 1.35
N ILE A 78 5.12 10.59 0.44
CA ILE A 78 5.84 11.80 0.10
C ILE A 78 5.21 12.95 0.91
N VAL A 79 6.00 13.56 1.79
CA VAL A 79 5.62 14.75 2.55
C VAL A 79 6.29 15.95 1.91
N HIS A 80 5.50 16.72 1.19
CA HIS A 80 5.92 17.91 0.47
C HIS A 80 5.49 19.18 1.22
N PRO A 81 6.16 20.33 1.09
CA PRO A 81 5.73 21.60 1.72
C PRO A 81 4.26 21.98 1.41
N ARG A 82 3.73 21.54 0.27
CA ARG A 82 2.34 21.84 -0.16
C ARG A 82 1.32 20.74 0.18
N GLY A 83 1.70 19.65 0.84
CA GLY A 83 0.80 18.56 1.18
C GLY A 83 1.48 17.19 1.20
N THR A 84 0.68 16.14 1.21
CA THR A 84 1.15 14.77 1.23
C THR A 84 0.64 13.99 0.02
N LEU A 85 1.44 13.07 -0.49
CA LEU A 85 1.04 12.07 -1.47
C LEU A 85 1.31 10.68 -0.90
N LEU A 86 0.27 9.87 -0.74
CA LEU A 86 0.41 8.44 -0.52
C LEU A 86 0.46 7.75 -1.88
N TRP A 87 1.53 6.98 -2.10
CA TRP A 87 1.75 6.17 -3.28
C TRP A 87 1.62 4.70 -2.93
N ASP A 88 0.61 4.05 -3.53
CA ASP A 88 0.15 2.70 -3.24
C ASP A 88 -0.31 2.49 -1.79
N THR A 89 -1.12 1.48 -1.55
CA THR A 89 -1.72 1.22 -0.25
C THR A 89 -1.49 -0.20 0.25
N GLY A 90 -0.73 -1.01 -0.51
CA GLY A 90 -0.37 -2.38 -0.16
C GLY A 90 -1.56 -3.34 -0.14
N LEU A 91 -1.30 -4.57 0.29
CA LEU A 91 -2.31 -5.59 0.53
C LEU A 91 -3.32 -5.17 1.59
N ASN A 92 -4.53 -5.72 1.51
CA ASN A 92 -5.62 -5.42 2.45
C ASN A 92 -5.30 -5.87 3.88
N ASP A 93 -5.16 -4.92 4.80
CA ASP A 93 -4.82 -5.14 6.21
C ASP A 93 -5.77 -6.14 6.89
N ALA A 94 -7.08 -6.11 6.58
CA ALA A 94 -8.07 -6.98 7.20
C ALA A 94 -7.94 -8.45 6.77
N VAL A 95 -7.35 -8.69 5.60
CA VAL A 95 -7.20 -10.03 5.03
C VAL A 95 -5.84 -10.64 5.38
N TYR A 96 -4.77 -9.85 5.28
CA TYR A 96 -3.40 -10.36 5.31
C TYR A 96 -2.65 -10.09 6.62
N ASN A 97 -3.12 -9.16 7.46
CA ASN A 97 -2.52 -8.89 8.78
C ASN A 97 -2.97 -9.93 9.82
N ARG A 98 -2.56 -11.17 9.61
CA ARG A 98 -2.84 -12.34 10.46
C ARG A 98 -1.57 -13.16 10.65
N PRO A 99 -1.42 -13.90 11.77
CA PRO A 99 -0.23 -14.73 12.01
C PRO A 99 0.05 -15.74 10.89
N GLU A 100 -0.99 -16.36 10.32
CA GLU A 100 -0.93 -17.32 9.22
C GLU A 100 -0.77 -16.68 7.84
N GLY A 101 -0.97 -15.37 7.74
CA GLY A 101 -1.06 -14.66 6.46
C GLY A 101 -2.39 -14.90 5.74
N GLY A 102 -2.47 -14.53 4.47
CA GLY A 102 -3.68 -14.66 3.65
C GLY A 102 -3.41 -15.12 2.22
N GLY A 103 -4.50 -15.45 1.51
CA GLY A 103 -4.41 -15.96 0.14
C GLY A 103 -3.77 -17.35 0.04
N ILE A 104 -3.64 -17.84 -1.18
CA ILE A 104 -3.09 -19.18 -1.47
C ILE A 104 -1.58 -19.28 -1.20
N HIS A 105 -0.88 -18.15 -1.21
CA HIS A 105 0.57 -18.08 -0.98
C HIS A 105 0.92 -17.71 0.47
N HIS A 106 -0.07 -17.49 1.35
CA HIS A 106 0.15 -17.01 2.72
C HIS A 106 0.93 -15.69 2.76
N ASP A 107 0.60 -14.78 1.86
CA ASP A 107 1.13 -13.41 1.86
C ASP A 107 0.88 -12.76 3.21
N LYS A 108 1.80 -11.90 3.66
CA LYS A 108 1.80 -11.46 5.04
C LYS A 108 2.05 -9.96 5.19
N ILE A 109 1.29 -9.36 6.08
CA ILE A 109 1.51 -8.02 6.60
C ILE A 109 1.95 -8.15 8.06
N ASP A 110 3.13 -7.66 8.39
CA ASP A 110 3.60 -7.65 9.78
C ASP A 110 3.04 -6.46 10.57
N LYS A 111 2.85 -5.31 9.92
CA LYS A 111 2.30 -4.10 10.50
C LYS A 111 1.45 -3.34 9.49
N SER A 112 0.22 -3.00 9.85
CA SER A 112 -0.69 -2.27 8.96
C SER A 112 -0.11 -0.91 8.53
N LEU A 113 -0.45 -0.46 7.32
CA LEU A 113 -0.06 0.85 6.81
C LEU A 113 -0.51 1.98 7.74
N LYS A 114 -1.73 1.89 8.29
CA LYS A 114 -2.26 2.88 9.26
C LYS A 114 -1.40 2.96 10.53
N SER A 115 -0.94 1.82 11.04
CA SER A 115 -0.08 1.80 12.23
C SER A 115 1.28 2.43 11.94
N GLN A 116 1.86 2.16 10.77
CA GLN A 116 3.14 2.75 10.37
C GLN A 116 3.03 4.27 10.13
N LEU A 117 1.92 4.75 9.54
CA LEU A 117 1.63 6.18 9.42
C LEU A 117 1.52 6.84 10.80
N ALA A 118 0.81 6.22 11.74
CA ALA A 118 0.63 6.75 13.09
C ALA A 118 1.95 6.90 13.85
N GLU A 119 2.93 6.01 13.63
CA GLU A 119 4.28 6.10 14.23
C GLU A 119 5.05 7.36 13.83
N ILE A 120 4.75 7.92 12.66
CA ILE A 120 5.34 9.18 12.20
C ILE A 120 4.39 10.37 12.35
N GLY A 121 3.28 10.18 13.10
CA GLY A 121 2.33 11.23 13.44
C GLY A 121 1.31 11.55 12.35
N TYR A 122 1.10 10.67 11.35
CA TYR A 122 0.09 10.84 10.32
C TYR A 122 -1.09 9.89 10.53
N GLN A 123 -2.27 10.35 10.16
CA GLN A 123 -3.51 9.58 10.10
C GLN A 123 -3.97 9.50 8.64
N PRO A 124 -4.81 8.54 8.24
CA PRO A 124 -5.39 8.54 6.90
C PRO A 124 -5.96 9.91 6.50
N SER A 125 -6.67 10.60 7.39
CA SER A 125 -7.25 11.94 7.18
C SER A 125 -6.23 13.04 6.85
N ASP A 126 -4.94 12.82 7.09
CA ASP A 126 -3.88 13.79 6.80
C ASP A 126 -3.34 13.67 5.36
N ILE A 127 -3.79 12.66 4.62
CA ILE A 127 -3.35 12.43 3.25
C ILE A 127 -4.09 13.37 2.30
N THR A 128 -3.33 14.27 1.66
CA THR A 128 -3.88 15.25 0.72
C THR A 128 -4.23 14.60 -0.61
N TYR A 129 -3.29 13.82 -1.14
CA TYR A 129 -3.41 13.12 -2.41
C TYR A 129 -3.18 11.64 -2.23
N LEU A 130 -3.98 10.83 -2.90
CA LEU A 130 -3.74 9.41 -3.12
C LEU A 130 -3.41 9.20 -4.59
N ALA A 131 -2.39 8.42 -4.89
CA ALA A 131 -2.19 7.83 -6.20
C ALA A 131 -1.81 6.36 -6.02
N ILE A 132 -2.41 5.49 -6.80
CA ILE A 132 -2.03 4.08 -6.90
C ILE A 132 -1.37 3.85 -8.26
N SER A 133 -0.34 3.00 -8.29
CA SER A 133 0.31 2.64 -9.55
C SER A 133 -0.67 1.98 -10.51
N HIS A 134 -1.51 1.09 -9.98
CA HIS A 134 -2.56 0.39 -10.70
C HIS A 134 -3.54 -0.33 -9.74
N LEU A 135 -4.50 -1.09 -10.29
CA LEU A 135 -5.64 -1.66 -9.54
C LEU A 135 -5.37 -2.94 -8.77
N HIS A 136 -4.22 -3.62 -8.93
CA HIS A 136 -3.99 -4.90 -8.25
C HIS A 136 -4.01 -4.76 -6.73
N GLY A 137 -4.39 -5.84 -6.04
CA GLY A 137 -4.71 -5.80 -4.61
C GLY A 137 -3.53 -5.48 -3.69
N ASP A 138 -2.31 -5.75 -4.12
CA ASP A 138 -1.07 -5.39 -3.44
C ASP A 138 -0.69 -3.90 -3.61
N HIS A 139 -1.38 -3.16 -4.46
CA HIS A 139 -1.24 -1.70 -4.61
C HIS A 139 -2.47 -0.93 -4.14
N SER A 140 -3.65 -1.53 -4.26
CA SER A 140 -4.94 -0.88 -3.97
C SER A 140 -5.68 -1.43 -2.75
N GLY A 141 -5.14 -2.42 -2.05
CA GLY A 141 -5.85 -3.21 -1.06
C GLY A 141 -6.45 -2.43 0.12
N ASN A 142 -5.86 -1.29 0.48
CA ASN A 142 -6.39 -0.40 1.53
C ASN A 142 -6.88 0.95 0.97
N ALA A 143 -7.11 1.07 -0.34
CA ALA A 143 -7.45 2.36 -0.96
C ALA A 143 -8.73 3.00 -0.41
N ASN A 144 -9.70 2.21 0.06
CA ASN A 144 -10.92 2.70 0.71
C ASN A 144 -10.65 3.57 1.94
N ASP A 145 -9.60 3.28 2.71
CA ASP A 145 -9.24 4.04 3.91
C ASP A 145 -8.80 5.47 3.60
N TYR A 146 -8.40 5.72 2.36
CA TYR A 146 -7.90 7.01 1.86
C TYR A 146 -8.86 7.68 0.87
N ALA A 147 -10.09 7.20 0.74
CA ALA A 147 -11.07 7.70 -0.23
C ALA A 147 -11.49 9.17 0.01
N HIS A 148 -11.22 9.74 1.19
CA HIS A 148 -11.42 11.16 1.50
C HIS A 148 -10.33 12.07 0.90
N SER A 149 -9.16 11.51 0.53
CA SER A 149 -8.09 12.22 -0.17
C SER A 149 -8.51 12.58 -1.60
N THR A 150 -7.84 13.55 -2.19
CA THR A 150 -8.00 13.76 -3.64
C THR A 150 -7.25 12.65 -4.38
N TRP A 151 -7.97 11.77 -5.05
CA TRP A 151 -7.38 10.70 -5.84
C TRP A 151 -6.90 11.21 -7.19
N ILE A 152 -5.62 11.01 -7.52
CA ILE A 152 -5.05 11.33 -8.83
C ILE A 152 -4.95 10.03 -9.62
N ALA A 153 -5.71 9.90 -10.69
CA ALA A 153 -5.84 8.65 -11.43
C ALA A 153 -5.74 8.86 -12.95
N GLN A 154 -5.03 7.96 -13.62
CA GLN A 154 -5.15 7.85 -15.06
C GLN A 154 -6.59 7.50 -15.43
N LYS A 155 -7.14 8.21 -16.40
CA LYS A 155 -8.52 7.93 -16.85
C LYS A 155 -8.69 6.48 -17.28
N ALA A 156 -7.70 5.93 -17.99
CA ALA A 156 -7.73 4.54 -18.46
C ALA A 156 -7.77 3.54 -17.29
N GLU A 157 -7.05 3.80 -16.17
CA GLU A 157 -7.08 2.93 -15.00
C GLU A 157 -8.42 3.02 -14.28
N ARG A 158 -8.92 4.23 -14.04
CA ARG A 158 -10.22 4.41 -13.40
C ARG A 158 -11.35 3.77 -14.19
N ASP A 159 -11.35 3.93 -15.52
CA ASP A 159 -12.36 3.31 -16.39
C ASP A 159 -12.27 1.78 -16.33
N PHE A 160 -11.06 1.22 -16.22
CA PHE A 160 -10.84 -0.21 -16.06
C PHE A 160 -11.29 -0.70 -14.67
N MET A 161 -10.86 -0.04 -13.58
CA MET A 161 -11.20 -0.38 -12.19
C MET A 161 -12.72 -0.49 -11.95
N PHE A 162 -13.50 0.37 -12.58
CA PHE A 162 -14.95 0.43 -12.43
C PHE A 162 -15.71 -0.09 -13.65
N GLY A 163 -14.99 -0.76 -14.54
CA GLY A 163 -15.53 -1.42 -15.72
C GLY A 163 -16.31 -2.71 -15.39
N LYS A 164 -16.95 -3.28 -16.40
CA LYS A 164 -17.77 -4.50 -16.24
C LYS A 164 -16.95 -5.79 -16.37
N ASN A 165 -15.80 -5.74 -17.00
CA ASN A 165 -15.00 -6.91 -17.39
C ASN A 165 -13.66 -6.91 -16.64
N LEU A 166 -13.71 -7.01 -15.32
CA LEU A 166 -12.51 -7.17 -14.50
C LEU A 166 -12.08 -8.64 -14.47
N PRO A 167 -10.78 -8.93 -14.43
CA PRO A 167 -10.27 -10.26 -14.14
C PRO A 167 -10.78 -10.79 -12.78
N ASP A 168 -10.94 -12.11 -12.65
CA ASP A 168 -11.51 -12.75 -11.46
C ASP A 168 -10.68 -12.55 -10.17
N ASN A 169 -9.39 -12.29 -10.31
CA ASN A 169 -8.46 -12.02 -9.19
C ASN A 169 -8.48 -10.57 -8.71
N ILE A 170 -9.30 -9.71 -9.31
CA ILE A 170 -9.47 -8.32 -8.88
C ILE A 170 -10.64 -8.22 -7.91
N HIS A 171 -10.43 -7.51 -6.81
CA HIS A 171 -11.40 -7.36 -5.72
C HIS A 171 -11.89 -5.91 -5.58
N PRO A 172 -12.90 -5.47 -6.36
CA PRO A 172 -13.36 -4.07 -6.37
C PRO A 172 -13.74 -3.51 -5.00
N ARG A 173 -14.19 -4.35 -4.07
CA ARG A 173 -14.51 -3.94 -2.69
C ARG A 173 -13.33 -3.34 -1.91
N GLU A 174 -12.10 -3.53 -2.35
CA GLU A 174 -10.90 -2.98 -1.72
C GLU A 174 -10.66 -1.50 -2.07
N TYR A 175 -11.26 -1.05 -3.19
CA TYR A 175 -11.13 0.32 -3.69
C TYR A 175 -12.46 0.98 -4.11
N GLU A 176 -13.60 0.34 -3.87
CA GLU A 176 -14.90 0.82 -4.36
C GLU A 176 -15.26 2.23 -3.87
N ALA A 177 -14.79 2.63 -2.68
CA ALA A 177 -15.01 3.96 -2.14
C ALA A 177 -14.37 5.07 -3.00
N LEU A 178 -13.32 4.76 -3.76
CA LEU A 178 -12.67 5.70 -4.69
C LEU A 178 -13.61 6.14 -5.83
N LYS A 179 -14.65 5.37 -6.11
CA LYS A 179 -15.66 5.75 -7.11
C LYS A 179 -16.27 7.12 -6.83
N ASN A 180 -16.42 7.45 -5.55
CA ASN A 180 -17.04 8.69 -5.06
C ASN A 180 -16.03 9.70 -4.53
N SER A 181 -14.73 9.40 -4.58
CA SER A 181 -13.68 10.32 -4.13
C SER A 181 -13.57 11.54 -5.04
N LYS A 182 -13.15 12.66 -4.45
CA LYS A 182 -12.68 13.78 -5.26
C LYS A 182 -11.52 13.28 -6.13
N THR A 183 -11.66 13.36 -7.45
CA THR A 183 -10.70 12.77 -8.37
C THR A 183 -10.16 13.80 -9.36
N ILE A 184 -8.84 13.81 -9.52
CA ILE A 184 -8.15 14.47 -10.63
C ILE A 184 -7.90 13.39 -11.69
N LEU A 185 -8.68 13.42 -12.78
CA LEU A 185 -8.47 12.50 -13.90
C LEU A 185 -7.40 13.06 -14.82
N ILE A 186 -6.36 12.27 -15.03
CA ILE A 186 -5.23 12.62 -15.88
C ILE A 186 -5.14 11.68 -17.08
N GLN A 187 -4.48 12.14 -18.14
CA GLN A 187 -4.16 11.35 -19.33
C GLN A 187 -2.72 11.69 -19.73
N GLY A 188 -1.78 10.85 -19.29
CA GLY A 188 -0.35 11.08 -19.47
C GLY A 188 0.37 11.47 -18.17
N ASP A 189 1.52 12.12 -18.29
CA ASP A 189 2.34 12.51 -17.15
C ASP A 189 1.71 13.69 -16.40
N HIS A 190 1.90 13.73 -15.06
CA HIS A 190 1.28 14.76 -14.22
C HIS A 190 2.20 15.20 -13.09
N ASP A 191 2.31 16.49 -12.87
CA ASP A 191 3.03 17.10 -11.75
C ASP A 191 2.08 17.26 -10.56
N VAL A 192 2.30 16.45 -9.51
CA VAL A 192 1.40 16.38 -8.35
C VAL A 192 1.30 17.70 -7.59
N PHE A 193 2.42 18.41 -7.45
CA PHE A 193 2.49 19.64 -6.66
C PHE A 193 2.76 20.89 -7.52
N GLY A 194 2.97 20.76 -8.84
CA GLY A 194 3.17 21.87 -9.77
C GLY A 194 4.54 22.54 -9.67
N ASP A 195 5.59 21.82 -9.26
CA ASP A 195 6.97 22.31 -9.18
C ASP A 195 8.00 21.35 -9.80
N GLY A 196 7.50 20.28 -10.41
CA GLY A 196 8.33 19.27 -11.07
C GLY A 196 9.07 18.33 -10.13
N ALA A 197 8.81 18.39 -8.80
CA ALA A 197 9.50 17.57 -7.82
C ALA A 197 8.89 16.15 -7.71
N VAL A 198 7.57 16.02 -7.93
CA VAL A 198 6.84 14.76 -7.82
C VAL A 198 5.97 14.56 -9.06
N MET A 199 6.38 13.62 -9.92
CA MET A 199 5.79 13.40 -11.22
C MET A 199 5.20 12.01 -11.33
N LEU A 200 3.89 11.91 -11.58
CA LEU A 200 3.27 10.68 -12.06
C LEU A 200 3.61 10.51 -13.54
N ILE A 201 4.15 9.36 -13.91
CA ILE A 201 4.58 9.04 -15.27
C ILE A 201 3.67 7.95 -15.81
N PHE A 202 2.95 8.22 -16.88
CA PHE A 202 2.07 7.25 -17.53
C PHE A 202 2.87 6.15 -18.19
N THR A 203 2.68 4.91 -17.75
CA THR A 203 3.44 3.71 -18.15
C THR A 203 2.50 2.52 -18.39
N PRO A 204 1.57 2.61 -19.37
CA PRO A 204 0.61 1.54 -19.63
C PRO A 204 1.28 0.26 -20.12
N GLY A 205 0.59 -0.87 -19.93
CA GLY A 205 1.02 -2.19 -20.42
C GLY A 205 0.70 -3.29 -19.44
N HIS A 206 1.14 -3.17 -18.18
CA HIS A 206 0.75 -4.06 -17.09
C HIS A 206 -0.77 -3.93 -16.81
N THR A 207 -1.24 -2.72 -16.66
CA THR A 207 -2.67 -2.36 -16.76
C THR A 207 -2.86 -1.22 -17.75
N PRO A 208 -4.11 -0.93 -18.21
CA PRO A 208 -4.35 0.11 -19.19
C PRO A 208 -3.93 1.53 -18.75
N GLY A 209 -3.96 1.78 -17.45
CA GLY A 209 -3.64 3.08 -16.86
C GLY A 209 -2.50 3.02 -15.85
N HIS A 210 -1.69 1.97 -15.88
CA HIS A 210 -0.52 1.87 -15.01
C HIS A 210 0.34 3.13 -15.07
N GLN A 211 0.88 3.53 -13.92
CA GLN A 211 1.76 4.68 -13.79
C GLN A 211 2.92 4.38 -12.84
N SER A 212 4.04 5.07 -13.05
CA SER A 212 5.24 5.08 -12.20
C SER A 212 5.37 6.45 -11.53
N LEU A 213 6.21 6.57 -10.50
CA LEU A 213 6.41 7.84 -9.78
C LEU A 213 7.88 8.26 -9.79
N LEU A 214 8.17 9.45 -10.29
CA LEU A 214 9.48 10.10 -10.16
C LEU A 214 9.43 11.13 -9.03
N VAL A 215 10.32 10.97 -8.04
CA VAL A 215 10.46 11.88 -6.89
C VAL A 215 11.87 12.45 -6.88
N LYS A 216 12.02 13.79 -6.98
CA LYS A 216 13.30 14.49 -6.98
C LYS A 216 13.61 15.02 -5.59
N LEU A 217 14.25 14.19 -4.77
CA LEU A 217 14.59 14.51 -3.40
C LEU A 217 15.83 15.46 -3.34
N PRO A 218 15.81 16.50 -2.48
CA PRO A 218 16.87 17.51 -2.46
C PRO A 218 18.27 16.97 -2.12
N LYS A 219 18.38 16.00 -1.22
CA LYS A 219 19.66 15.44 -0.75
C LYS A 219 19.94 14.06 -1.35
N THR A 220 18.93 13.22 -1.47
CA THR A 220 19.05 11.85 -1.99
C THR A 220 19.21 11.84 -3.51
N GLY A 221 18.71 12.86 -4.19
CA GLY A 221 18.58 12.90 -5.64
C GLY A 221 17.28 12.26 -6.14
N PRO A 222 17.11 12.17 -7.46
CA PRO A 222 15.91 11.62 -8.06
C PRO A 222 15.78 10.11 -7.84
N VAL A 223 14.57 9.66 -7.53
CA VAL A 223 14.18 8.25 -7.36
C VAL A 223 13.01 7.96 -8.29
N MET A 224 13.07 6.84 -9.03
CA MET A 224 12.00 6.31 -9.86
C MET A 224 11.39 5.08 -9.19
N LEU A 225 10.15 5.19 -8.72
CA LEU A 225 9.33 4.10 -8.21
C LEU A 225 8.54 3.53 -9.38
N THR A 226 8.74 2.24 -9.69
CA THR A 226 8.26 1.69 -10.95
C THR A 226 6.82 1.21 -10.96
N GLY A 227 6.19 1.00 -9.78
CA GLY A 227 5.04 0.10 -9.75
C GLY A 227 5.42 -1.25 -10.33
N ASP A 228 4.53 -1.85 -11.08
CA ASP A 228 4.71 -3.17 -11.71
C ASP A 228 5.25 -3.11 -13.15
N LEU A 229 5.91 -2.01 -13.48
CA LEU A 229 6.66 -1.95 -14.74
C LEU A 229 7.80 -2.99 -14.77
N TYR A 230 8.34 -3.31 -13.60
CA TYR A 230 9.28 -4.39 -13.31
C TYR A 230 8.94 -5.04 -11.97
N HIS A 231 8.96 -6.36 -11.89
CA HIS A 231 8.78 -7.12 -10.64
C HIS A 231 10.12 -7.64 -10.11
N PHE A 232 10.93 -8.18 -11.00
CA PHE A 232 12.28 -8.64 -10.69
C PHE A 232 13.34 -7.80 -11.40
N PRO A 233 14.49 -7.51 -10.78
CA PRO A 233 15.61 -6.86 -11.48
C PRO A 233 16.05 -7.59 -12.75
N ALA A 234 15.88 -8.92 -12.79
CA ALA A 234 16.21 -9.75 -13.94
C ALA A 234 15.39 -9.41 -15.19
N GLU A 235 14.14 -8.96 -15.06
CA GLU A 235 13.32 -8.53 -16.21
C GLU A 235 13.96 -7.40 -17.00
N ARG A 236 14.64 -6.48 -16.27
CA ARG A 236 15.35 -5.34 -16.88
C ARG A 236 16.56 -5.79 -17.68
N THR A 237 17.34 -6.74 -17.15
CA THR A 237 18.60 -7.20 -17.78
C THR A 237 18.38 -8.24 -18.85
N LEU A 238 17.35 -9.07 -18.73
CA LEU A 238 17.03 -10.15 -19.65
C LEU A 238 15.92 -9.77 -20.65
N HIS A 239 15.35 -8.55 -20.51
CA HIS A 239 14.28 -8.04 -21.36
C HIS A 239 13.06 -8.96 -21.43
N THR A 240 12.70 -9.59 -20.31
CA THR A 240 11.49 -10.41 -20.18
C THR A 240 10.32 -9.58 -19.70
N PHE A 241 9.11 -10.09 -19.85
CA PHE A 241 7.86 -9.42 -19.51
C PHE A 241 6.92 -10.38 -18.79
N PRO A 242 6.05 -9.87 -17.88
CA PRO A 242 4.94 -10.66 -17.39
C PRO A 242 4.07 -11.18 -18.54
N ILE A 243 3.65 -12.43 -18.43
CA ILE A 243 2.84 -13.08 -19.49
C ILE A 243 1.49 -12.35 -19.67
N ALA A 244 0.96 -11.77 -18.59
CA ALA A 244 -0.31 -11.06 -18.60
C ALA A 244 -0.23 -9.65 -19.22
N ASP A 245 0.99 -9.11 -19.39
CA ASP A 245 1.17 -7.75 -19.88
C ASP A 245 0.87 -7.62 -21.39
N LYS A 246 0.46 -6.41 -21.77
CA LYS A 246 0.52 -5.96 -23.17
C LYS A 246 1.97 -5.61 -23.52
N GLN A 247 2.75 -6.63 -23.89
CA GLN A 247 4.22 -6.55 -23.98
C GLN A 247 4.74 -5.37 -24.80
N GLU A 248 4.11 -5.01 -25.93
CA GLU A 248 4.53 -3.86 -26.75
C GLU A 248 4.37 -2.54 -25.97
N GLN A 249 3.27 -2.40 -25.22
CA GLN A 249 3.05 -1.20 -24.40
C GLN A 249 4.02 -1.15 -23.21
N THR A 250 4.21 -2.28 -22.52
CA THR A 250 5.17 -2.39 -21.42
C THR A 250 6.59 -2.08 -21.91
N ALA A 251 6.99 -2.58 -23.09
CA ALA A 251 8.30 -2.27 -23.68
C ALA A 251 8.48 -0.77 -23.96
N ALA A 252 7.47 -0.12 -24.54
CA ALA A 252 7.49 1.33 -24.77
C ALA A 252 7.54 2.12 -23.45
N SER A 253 6.79 1.68 -22.44
CA SER A 253 6.78 2.27 -21.10
C SER A 253 8.15 2.10 -20.42
N ARG A 254 8.77 0.93 -20.51
CA ARG A 254 10.13 0.69 -20.01
C ARG A 254 11.16 1.58 -20.70
N ALA A 255 11.11 1.70 -22.02
CA ALA A 255 12.01 2.60 -22.76
C ALA A 255 11.86 4.06 -22.32
N LYS A 256 10.63 4.54 -22.11
CA LYS A 256 10.35 5.88 -21.57
C LYS A 256 10.96 6.07 -20.18
N ILE A 257 10.77 5.12 -19.28
CA ILE A 257 11.30 5.18 -17.90
C ILE A 257 12.83 5.14 -17.90
N GLU A 258 13.46 4.28 -18.70
CA GLU A 258 14.93 4.22 -18.82
C GLU A 258 15.49 5.55 -19.33
N GLY A 259 14.84 6.18 -20.31
CA GLY A 259 15.22 7.52 -20.79
C GLY A 259 15.09 8.60 -19.68
N LEU A 260 14.04 8.53 -18.86
CA LEU A 260 13.86 9.45 -17.73
C LEU A 260 14.90 9.21 -16.62
N ILE A 261 15.23 7.96 -16.32
CA ILE A 261 16.29 7.59 -15.37
C ILE A 261 17.62 8.18 -15.83
N GLN A 262 17.98 7.95 -17.09
CA GLN A 262 19.23 8.48 -17.65
C GLN A 262 19.26 10.03 -17.64
N LYS A 263 18.17 10.66 -18.08
CA LYS A 263 18.05 12.14 -18.14
C LYS A 263 18.17 12.80 -16.76
N ASN A 264 17.59 12.20 -15.73
CA ASN A 264 17.54 12.78 -14.38
C ASN A 264 18.63 12.24 -13.45
N GLY A 265 19.42 11.24 -13.85
CA GLY A 265 20.33 10.52 -12.95
C GLY A 265 19.58 9.81 -11.82
N ALA A 266 18.37 9.29 -12.09
CA ALA A 266 17.50 8.75 -11.08
C ALA A 266 17.92 7.34 -10.64
N GLN A 267 17.79 7.06 -9.34
CA GLN A 267 17.88 5.71 -8.81
C GLN A 267 16.58 4.96 -9.18
N LEU A 268 16.72 3.73 -9.66
CA LEU A 268 15.55 2.86 -9.92
C LEU A 268 15.23 2.05 -8.67
N TRP A 269 13.99 2.19 -8.17
CA TRP A 269 13.46 1.36 -7.10
C TRP A 269 12.32 0.51 -7.64
N ILE A 270 12.58 -0.80 -7.79
CA ILE A 270 11.58 -1.79 -8.19
C ILE A 270 10.81 -2.21 -6.94
N GLN A 271 9.49 -1.97 -6.92
CA GLN A 271 8.68 -2.18 -5.70
C GLN A 271 8.74 -3.63 -5.21
N HIS A 272 8.76 -4.60 -6.11
CA HIS A 272 8.77 -6.02 -5.76
C HIS A 272 10.17 -6.63 -5.57
N ASP A 273 11.26 -5.87 -5.77
CA ASP A 273 12.62 -6.35 -5.48
C ASP A 273 12.89 -6.42 -3.97
N ILE A 274 12.57 -7.55 -3.35
CA ILE A 274 12.75 -7.75 -1.90
C ILE A 274 14.21 -7.57 -1.45
N ILE A 275 15.18 -7.92 -2.31
CA ILE A 275 16.61 -7.81 -1.98
C ILE A 275 17.08 -6.36 -2.04
N GLY A 276 16.64 -5.60 -3.05
CA GLY A 276 16.89 -4.18 -3.18
C GLY A 276 16.20 -3.39 -2.07
N ASN A 277 14.93 -3.66 -1.86
CA ASN A 277 14.11 -2.98 -0.85
C ASN A 277 14.56 -3.25 0.59
N ALA A 278 15.17 -4.40 0.89
CA ALA A 278 15.76 -4.68 2.20
C ALA A 278 16.88 -3.70 2.58
N LYS A 279 17.49 -3.00 1.61
CA LYS A 279 18.55 -2.02 1.82
C LYS A 279 18.02 -0.60 2.03
N LEU A 280 16.75 -0.37 1.80
CA LEU A 280 16.11 0.94 1.95
C LEU A 280 15.91 1.26 3.43
N LYS A 281 16.08 2.55 3.76
CA LYS A 281 15.64 3.08 5.06
C LYS A 281 14.12 2.90 5.16
N ARG A 282 13.67 2.30 6.25
CA ARG A 282 12.25 2.15 6.55
C ARG A 282 11.77 3.25 7.50
N SER A 283 10.50 3.59 7.41
CA SER A 283 9.84 4.42 8.42
C SER A 283 10.16 3.91 9.85
N PRO A 284 10.44 4.81 10.83
CA PRO A 284 10.27 6.27 10.81
C PRO A 284 11.41 7.06 10.15
N ALA A 285 12.50 6.41 9.70
CA ALA A 285 13.52 7.09 8.92
C ALA A 285 13.00 7.46 7.52
N TYR A 286 13.58 8.49 6.90
CA TYR A 286 13.15 9.00 5.60
C TYR A 286 14.33 9.37 4.71
N TYR A 287 14.03 9.60 3.45
CA TYR A 287 14.90 10.19 2.45
C TYR A 287 14.52 11.65 2.22
N GLU A 288 15.52 12.50 2.03
CA GLU A 288 15.35 13.94 1.80
C GLU A 288 16.16 14.42 0.60
#